data_47249b479b612fcfe06e979eebbde37d
#
_entry.id   47249b479b612fcfe06e979eebbde37d
#
_cell.length_a   1.000
_cell.length_b   1.000
_cell.length_c   1.000
_cell.angle_alpha   90.00
_cell.angle_beta   90.00
_cell.angle_gamma   90.00
#
_symmetry.space_group_name_H-M   'P 1'
#
loop_
_entity.id
_entity.type
_entity.pdbx_description
1 polymer ?
#
loop_
_entity_poly.entity_id
_entity_poly.type
_entity_poly.pdbx_seq_one_letter_code
_entity_poly.pdbx_strand_id
1 'polypeptide(L)'
;MGRVTKCSNRGFSLIELMLALSLGLLITAGAVKLYSYGMDATWVIHERAEMQQDLRAAEGILLRDISLAGAGLTSISGESVTLPSALGSPVYGCSAGPVCPPNGSVTYPSIGGGSPALYPIMPGYQLGITPAGSATKSDLITVVYSDTTLALNCYAGSVAGAGGATAANNGITFNATGNVVTFTAPVSPPPSSCVMPPGIAYPQALNNTVNGLQAGDVLLFGPNASGVAYVGEITTAPAASGAAATPGSQYAYTFANGDTLNLNQAGAANNMTKLAPAGGGQVASLQANRIYIITYYLANWVDAGGNTTIILYRQVNGQPAVPLVDNIANLQFTYDTYDASGDLLNQTGDGGESLGVSPNLIRKVNIAHLTIHGQVYGTKSSLMATQGFQSFDVQTSISARNASFNNRY
;
A
#
# COMPACT_ATOMS: atom_id res chain seq x y z
N MET A 1 66.11 -44.18 57.79
CA MET A 1 66.80 -42.97 57.42
C MET A 1 66.18 -42.36 56.23
N GLY A 2 65.22 -41.39 56.40
CA GLY A 2 64.51 -40.72 55.30
C GLY A 2 65.27 -39.45 54.94
N ARG A 3 65.71 -39.31 53.72
CA ARG A 3 66.32 -38.10 53.14
C ARG A 3 65.20 -37.11 52.81
N VAL A 4 65.08 -36.04 53.61
CA VAL A 4 64.25 -34.88 53.32
C VAL A 4 64.98 -34.07 52.27
N THR A 5 64.40 -34.07 51.06
CA THR A 5 64.88 -33.18 49.98
C THR A 5 64.37 -31.76 50.27
N LYS A 6 65.31 -30.89 50.60
CA LYS A 6 65.12 -29.45 50.85
C LYS A 6 64.71 -28.82 49.49
N CYS A 7 63.44 -28.45 49.29
CA CYS A 7 63.02 -27.59 48.21
C CYS A 7 63.74 -26.21 48.38
N SER A 8 64.61 -25.87 47.51
CA SER A 8 65.25 -24.54 47.43
C SER A 8 64.21 -23.53 46.93
N ASN A 9 63.67 -22.70 47.81
CA ASN A 9 62.92 -21.52 47.42
C ASN A 9 63.82 -20.53 46.74
N ARG A 10 63.85 -20.62 45.41
CA ARG A 10 64.45 -19.54 44.58
C ARG A 10 63.40 -18.46 44.47
N GLY A 11 63.70 -17.27 45.06
CA GLY A 11 62.85 -16.07 44.88
C GLY A 11 62.91 -15.60 43.43
N PHE A 12 61.79 -15.07 42.92
CA PHE A 12 61.71 -14.50 41.58
C PHE A 12 62.68 -13.27 41.47
N SER A 13 63.37 -13.20 40.35
CA SER A 13 64.19 -12.03 40.01
C SER A 13 63.26 -10.89 39.58
N LEU A 14 63.58 -9.64 39.95
CA LEU A 14 62.82 -8.46 39.59
C LEU A 14 62.74 -8.31 38.06
N ILE A 15 63.73 -8.74 37.31
CA ILE A 15 63.71 -8.73 35.85
C ILE A 15 62.78 -9.76 35.24
N GLU A 16 62.65 -10.93 35.90
CA GLU A 16 61.72 -12.00 35.49
C GLU A 16 60.24 -11.57 35.67
N LEU A 17 59.96 -10.80 36.74
CA LEU A 17 58.64 -10.23 37.00
C LEU A 17 58.32 -9.11 35.99
N MET A 18 59.28 -8.23 35.63
CA MET A 18 59.09 -7.21 34.62
C MET A 18 58.87 -7.82 33.23
N LEU A 19 59.57 -8.89 32.91
CA LEU A 19 59.43 -9.57 31.62
C LEU A 19 58.08 -10.31 31.52
N ALA A 20 57.62 -10.96 32.60
CA ALA A 20 56.31 -11.60 32.67
C ALA A 20 55.18 -10.58 32.56
N LEU A 21 55.30 -9.40 33.22
CA LEU A 21 54.32 -8.32 33.13
C LEU A 21 54.23 -7.75 31.71
N SER A 22 55.37 -7.49 31.07
CA SER A 22 55.40 -6.93 29.70
C SER A 22 54.81 -7.91 28.68
N LEU A 23 55.15 -9.20 28.76
CA LEU A 23 54.56 -10.25 27.94
C LEU A 23 53.04 -10.41 28.18
N GLY A 24 52.61 -10.40 29.45
CA GLY A 24 51.21 -10.46 29.82
C GLY A 24 50.39 -9.30 29.29
N LEU A 25 50.97 -8.07 29.33
CA LEU A 25 50.36 -6.86 28.80
C LEU A 25 50.22 -6.89 27.27
N LEU A 26 51.23 -7.45 26.59
CA LEU A 26 51.21 -7.60 25.14
C LEU A 26 50.16 -8.62 24.67
N ILE A 27 50.02 -9.75 25.39
CA ILE A 27 49.03 -10.76 25.12
C ILE A 27 47.59 -10.21 25.38
N THR A 28 47.40 -9.51 26.52
CA THR A 28 46.08 -8.91 26.83
C THR A 28 45.71 -7.82 25.84
N ALA A 29 46.66 -6.98 25.42
CA ALA A 29 46.41 -5.98 24.38
C ALA A 29 45.99 -6.62 23.05
N GLY A 30 46.64 -7.72 22.66
CA GLY A 30 46.27 -8.50 21.49
C GLY A 30 44.86 -9.13 21.58
N ALA A 31 44.53 -9.69 22.75
CA ALA A 31 43.25 -10.28 23.02
C ALA A 31 42.10 -9.25 22.99
N VAL A 32 42.28 -8.07 23.62
CA VAL A 32 41.35 -6.97 23.60
C VAL A 32 41.09 -6.48 22.15
N LYS A 33 42.16 -6.35 21.38
CA LYS A 33 42.06 -5.92 19.98
C LYS A 33 41.29 -6.95 19.12
N LEU A 34 41.58 -8.24 19.32
CA LEU A 34 40.84 -9.31 18.64
C LEU A 34 39.34 -9.33 19.03
N TYR A 35 39.05 -9.13 20.32
CA TYR A 35 37.69 -9.02 20.81
C TYR A 35 36.93 -7.82 20.19
N SER A 36 37.59 -6.65 20.13
CA SER A 36 37.01 -5.46 19.49
C SER A 36 36.70 -5.71 18.03
N TYR A 37 37.58 -6.33 17.24
CA TYR A 37 37.30 -6.69 15.85
C TYR A 37 36.15 -7.71 15.72
N GLY A 38 36.07 -8.65 16.65
CA GLY A 38 34.98 -9.61 16.67
C GLY A 38 33.61 -8.95 16.92
N MET A 39 33.58 -7.99 17.84
CA MET A 39 32.37 -7.19 18.11
C MET A 39 31.95 -6.37 16.89
N ASP A 40 32.90 -5.64 16.28
CA ASP A 40 32.63 -4.85 15.08
C ASP A 40 32.09 -5.72 13.93
N ALA A 41 32.68 -6.90 13.73
CA ALA A 41 32.19 -7.84 12.72
C ALA A 41 30.78 -8.36 13.01
N THR A 42 30.47 -8.63 14.28
CA THR A 42 29.13 -9.07 14.71
C THR A 42 28.09 -7.97 14.47
N TRP A 43 28.38 -6.72 14.79
CA TRP A 43 27.50 -5.59 14.52
C TRP A 43 27.20 -5.46 13.03
N VAL A 44 28.22 -5.53 12.17
CA VAL A 44 28.06 -5.45 10.72
C VAL A 44 27.16 -6.58 10.18
N ILE A 45 27.33 -7.79 10.70
CA ILE A 45 26.49 -8.92 10.29
C ILE A 45 25.04 -8.72 10.74
N HIS A 46 24.85 -8.21 11.94
CA HIS A 46 23.50 -7.94 12.47
C HIS A 46 22.76 -6.89 11.64
N GLU A 47 23.37 -5.75 11.39
CA GLU A 47 22.80 -4.69 10.54
C GLU A 47 22.47 -5.19 9.13
N ARG A 48 23.33 -6.03 8.55
CA ARG A 48 23.05 -6.66 7.25
C ARG A 48 21.83 -7.56 7.29
N ALA A 49 21.69 -8.35 8.33
CA ALA A 49 20.57 -9.26 8.48
C ALA A 49 19.25 -8.49 8.64
N GLU A 50 19.24 -7.41 9.43
CA GLU A 50 18.09 -6.52 9.59
C GLU A 50 17.69 -5.90 8.26
N MET A 51 18.63 -5.28 7.55
CA MET A 51 18.36 -4.69 6.24
C MET A 51 17.77 -5.69 5.24
N GLN A 52 18.29 -6.92 5.22
CA GLN A 52 17.74 -7.97 4.33
C GLN A 52 16.34 -8.40 4.74
N GLN A 53 16.07 -8.47 6.03
CA GLN A 53 14.76 -8.84 6.55
C GLN A 53 13.71 -7.78 6.22
N ASP A 54 14.05 -6.51 6.44
CA ASP A 54 13.16 -5.38 6.18
C ASP A 54 12.84 -5.26 4.69
N LEU A 55 13.86 -5.41 3.84
CA LEU A 55 13.70 -5.38 2.39
C LEU A 55 12.77 -6.50 1.89
N ARG A 56 12.95 -7.73 2.40
CA ARG A 56 12.07 -8.86 2.06
C ARG A 56 10.64 -8.67 2.56
N ALA A 57 10.47 -8.08 3.74
CA ALA A 57 9.15 -7.78 4.27
C ALA A 57 8.43 -6.75 3.39
N ALA A 58 9.11 -5.66 3.00
CA ALA A 58 8.57 -4.66 2.10
C ALA A 58 8.24 -5.23 0.72
N GLU A 59 9.15 -6.03 0.14
CA GLU A 59 8.93 -6.75 -1.11
C GLU A 59 7.68 -7.62 -1.02
N GLY A 60 7.56 -8.42 0.04
CA GLY A 60 6.41 -9.32 0.24
C GLY A 60 5.07 -8.60 0.29
N ILE A 61 5.00 -7.44 0.96
CA ILE A 61 3.79 -6.61 1.02
C ILE A 61 3.46 -6.04 -0.37
N LEU A 62 4.46 -5.52 -1.07
CA LEU A 62 4.32 -4.91 -2.39
C LEU A 62 3.87 -5.96 -3.43
N LEU A 63 4.49 -7.14 -3.44
CA LEU A 63 4.12 -8.25 -4.32
C LEU A 63 2.69 -8.74 -4.07
N ARG A 64 2.29 -8.83 -2.80
CA ARG A 64 0.92 -9.19 -2.43
C ARG A 64 -0.09 -8.21 -3.02
N ASP A 65 0.10 -6.91 -2.83
CA ASP A 65 -0.85 -5.91 -3.29
C ASP A 65 -0.88 -5.84 -4.83
N ILE A 66 0.27 -5.94 -5.51
CA ILE A 66 0.32 -6.02 -6.97
C ILE A 66 -0.41 -7.27 -7.49
N SER A 67 -0.28 -8.41 -6.81
CA SER A 67 -0.96 -9.65 -7.21
C SER A 67 -2.48 -9.55 -7.16
N LEU A 68 -3.01 -8.69 -6.27
CA LEU A 68 -4.43 -8.42 -6.09
C LEU A 68 -4.97 -7.37 -7.07
N ALA A 69 -4.09 -6.65 -7.78
CA ALA A 69 -4.52 -5.61 -8.69
C ALA A 69 -5.62 -6.08 -9.66
N GLY A 70 -6.70 -5.32 -9.75
CA GLY A 70 -7.86 -5.63 -10.58
C GLY A 70 -8.85 -6.63 -9.97
N ALA A 71 -8.54 -7.23 -8.81
CA ALA A 71 -9.47 -8.17 -8.18
C ALA A 71 -10.81 -7.49 -7.87
N GLY A 72 -11.90 -8.08 -8.33
CA GLY A 72 -13.26 -7.60 -8.07
C GLY A 72 -13.67 -6.31 -8.80
N LEU A 73 -12.79 -5.67 -9.56
CA LEU A 73 -13.13 -4.48 -10.34
C LEU A 73 -13.87 -4.83 -11.62
N THR A 74 -13.54 -5.91 -12.26
CA THR A 74 -14.05 -6.34 -13.56
C THR A 74 -15.52 -6.69 -13.58
N SER A 75 -16.04 -7.14 -12.43
CA SER A 75 -17.46 -7.45 -12.30
C SER A 75 -18.35 -6.20 -12.30
N ILE A 76 -17.76 -5.01 -12.13
CA ILE A 76 -18.51 -3.77 -11.90
C ILE A 76 -18.39 -2.79 -13.07
N SER A 77 -17.21 -2.63 -13.68
CA SER A 77 -16.95 -1.50 -14.59
C SER A 77 -16.14 -1.82 -15.83
N GLY A 78 -15.83 -3.08 -16.08
CA GLY A 78 -14.85 -3.41 -17.12
C GLY A 78 -13.41 -3.08 -16.70
N GLU A 79 -12.58 -2.59 -17.64
CA GLU A 79 -11.14 -2.40 -17.39
C GLU A 79 -10.80 -1.09 -16.66
N SER A 80 -11.72 -0.12 -16.60
CA SER A 80 -11.47 1.19 -15.98
C SER A 80 -12.75 1.86 -15.49
N VAL A 81 -12.62 2.74 -14.50
CA VAL A 81 -13.70 3.57 -13.97
C VAL A 81 -13.38 5.04 -14.27
N THR A 82 -14.27 5.71 -14.99
CA THR A 82 -14.13 7.14 -15.27
C THR A 82 -14.36 7.95 -14.01
N LEU A 83 -13.43 8.87 -13.73
CA LEU A 83 -13.43 9.71 -12.54
C LEU A 83 -13.95 11.12 -12.83
N PRO A 84 -14.48 11.85 -11.84
CA PRO A 84 -14.89 13.25 -11.99
C PRO A 84 -13.68 14.17 -12.17
N SER A 85 -13.82 15.22 -12.98
CA SER A 85 -12.71 16.15 -13.24
C SER A 85 -13.13 17.61 -13.41
N ALA A 86 -14.38 17.96 -13.10
CA ALA A 86 -14.90 19.31 -13.36
C ALA A 86 -14.30 20.39 -12.44
N LEU A 87 -13.97 20.05 -11.20
CA LEU A 87 -13.44 20.95 -10.16
C LEU A 87 -11.95 20.67 -9.84
N GLY A 88 -11.23 20.07 -10.76
CA GLY A 88 -9.86 19.65 -10.62
C GLY A 88 -9.67 18.16 -10.85
N SER A 89 -8.45 17.73 -11.07
CA SER A 89 -8.17 16.32 -11.28
C SER A 89 -8.19 15.58 -9.94
N PRO A 90 -8.84 14.40 -9.87
CA PRO A 90 -8.63 13.51 -8.74
C PRO A 90 -7.15 13.20 -8.55
N VAL A 91 -6.75 12.94 -7.33
CA VAL A 91 -5.36 12.63 -6.97
C VAL A 91 -5.28 11.26 -6.34
N TYR A 92 -4.21 10.54 -6.59
CA TYR A 92 -3.89 9.33 -5.85
C TYR A 92 -2.66 9.58 -4.97
N GLY A 93 -2.78 9.27 -3.71
CA GLY A 93 -1.86 9.70 -2.70
C GLY A 93 -2.34 10.97 -1.99
N CYS A 94 -1.56 11.51 -1.10
CA CYS A 94 -1.92 12.73 -0.39
C CYS A 94 -1.54 14.00 -1.18
N SER A 95 -2.31 15.08 -1.01
CA SER A 95 -2.10 16.33 -1.74
C SER A 95 -1.12 17.29 -1.06
N ALA A 96 -0.84 17.12 0.22
CA ALA A 96 0.05 18.00 0.97
C ALA A 96 0.62 17.33 2.23
N GLY A 97 1.86 17.66 2.56
CA GLY A 97 2.54 17.17 3.76
C GLY A 97 3.94 16.63 3.50
N PRO A 98 4.77 16.48 4.52
CA PRO A 98 6.17 16.06 4.38
C PRO A 98 6.32 14.60 3.92
N VAL A 99 5.28 13.79 4.08
CA VAL A 99 5.25 12.37 3.70
C VAL A 99 4.40 12.10 2.47
N CYS A 100 4.04 13.14 1.72
CA CYS A 100 3.31 12.99 0.46
C CYS A 100 4.26 12.78 -0.70
N PRO A 101 3.79 12.16 -1.81
CA PRO A 101 4.56 12.15 -3.04
C PRO A 101 4.99 13.56 -3.41
N PRO A 102 6.26 13.80 -3.77
CA PRO A 102 6.84 15.13 -3.84
C PRO A 102 6.23 16.05 -4.91
N ASN A 103 5.46 15.51 -5.82
CA ASN A 103 4.80 16.29 -6.87
C ASN A 103 3.32 16.57 -6.57
N GLY A 104 2.85 16.39 -5.34
CA GLY A 104 1.57 16.88 -4.78
C GLY A 104 0.27 16.66 -5.57
N SER A 105 0.36 16.39 -6.85
CA SER A 105 -0.77 16.23 -7.75
C SER A 105 -0.45 15.16 -8.79
N VAL A 106 -0.31 13.93 -8.33
CA VAL A 106 -0.26 12.81 -9.25
C VAL A 106 -1.68 12.58 -9.76
N THR A 107 -1.92 13.04 -10.97
CA THR A 107 -3.23 12.93 -11.60
C THR A 107 -3.41 11.57 -12.23
N TYR A 108 -4.63 11.04 -12.15
CA TYR A 108 -4.97 9.79 -12.82
C TYR A 108 -4.77 9.89 -14.33
N PRO A 109 -4.28 8.81 -14.96
CA PRO A 109 -4.16 8.77 -16.41
C PRO A 109 -5.53 8.91 -17.07
N SER A 110 -5.61 9.65 -18.17
CA SER A 110 -6.85 9.83 -18.92
C SER A 110 -6.89 8.92 -20.15
N ILE A 111 -8.08 8.41 -20.46
CA ILE A 111 -8.31 7.63 -21.67
C ILE A 111 -8.45 8.59 -22.87
N GLY A 112 -7.55 8.48 -23.87
CA GLY A 112 -7.68 9.20 -25.13
C GLY A 112 -7.82 10.72 -25.02
N GLY A 113 -7.25 11.35 -24.00
CA GLY A 113 -7.36 12.78 -23.74
C GLY A 113 -8.69 13.22 -23.09
N GLY A 114 -9.50 12.25 -22.62
CA GLY A 114 -10.77 12.48 -21.95
C GLY A 114 -10.65 12.64 -20.44
N SER A 115 -11.68 12.21 -19.71
CA SER A 115 -11.71 12.25 -18.25
C SER A 115 -10.68 11.31 -17.62
N PRO A 116 -10.14 11.63 -16.44
CA PRO A 116 -9.26 10.72 -15.72
C PRO A 116 -9.98 9.41 -15.40
N ALA A 117 -9.23 8.32 -15.35
CA ALA A 117 -9.78 7.00 -15.10
C ALA A 117 -8.94 6.22 -14.08
N LEU A 118 -9.62 5.40 -13.30
CA LEU A 118 -9.04 4.48 -12.36
C LEU A 118 -8.79 3.15 -13.06
N TYR A 119 -7.55 2.70 -13.03
CA TYR A 119 -7.11 1.42 -13.59
C TYR A 119 -6.62 0.47 -12.49
N PRO A 120 -6.59 -0.84 -12.74
CA PRO A 120 -6.02 -1.81 -11.80
C PRO A 120 -4.58 -1.51 -11.40
N ILE A 121 -3.77 -1.03 -12.34
CA ILE A 121 -2.38 -0.63 -12.14
C ILE A 121 -2.18 0.72 -12.79
N MET A 122 -1.66 1.67 -12.04
CA MET A 122 -1.32 3.00 -12.53
C MET A 122 0.17 3.25 -12.32
N PRO A 123 0.96 3.27 -13.39
CA PRO A 123 2.37 3.58 -13.34
C PRO A 123 2.61 5.05 -13.02
N GLY A 124 3.67 5.33 -12.27
CA GLY A 124 4.12 6.68 -11.94
C GLY A 124 5.61 6.84 -12.16
N TYR A 125 6.04 6.81 -13.43
CA TYR A 125 7.42 6.92 -13.82
C TYR A 125 8.03 8.27 -13.42
N GLN A 126 9.10 8.22 -12.64
CA GLN A 126 9.85 9.40 -12.16
C GLN A 126 8.97 10.47 -11.47
N LEU A 127 7.86 10.06 -10.86
CA LEU A 127 6.98 10.96 -10.11
C LEU A 127 7.38 11.07 -8.63
N GLY A 128 8.34 10.27 -8.17
CA GLY A 128 8.84 10.30 -6.81
C GLY A 128 9.95 11.33 -6.58
N ILE A 129 10.62 11.21 -5.43
CA ILE A 129 11.79 12.02 -5.07
C ILE A 129 13.03 11.61 -5.88
N THR A 130 14.04 12.48 -5.89
CA THR A 130 15.39 12.12 -6.33
C THR A 130 16.18 11.65 -5.12
N PRO A 131 16.47 10.34 -4.97
CA PRO A 131 17.25 9.85 -3.85
C PRO A 131 18.68 10.45 -3.85
N ALA A 132 19.27 10.60 -2.67
CA ALA A 132 20.62 11.12 -2.55
C ALA A 132 21.62 10.21 -3.29
N GLY A 133 22.41 10.81 -4.19
CA GLY A 133 23.36 10.07 -5.02
C GLY A 133 22.77 9.44 -6.29
N SER A 134 21.48 9.57 -6.55
CA SER A 134 20.84 9.16 -7.80
C SER A 134 20.74 10.33 -8.78
N ALA A 135 20.92 10.05 -10.07
CA ALA A 135 20.65 11.01 -11.14
C ALA A 135 19.18 11.01 -11.58
N THR A 136 18.44 9.97 -11.23
CA THR A 136 17.05 9.76 -11.64
C THR A 136 16.11 9.84 -10.43
N LYS A 137 14.88 10.30 -10.69
CA LYS A 137 13.83 10.25 -9.69
C LYS A 137 13.37 8.82 -9.48
N SER A 138 12.85 8.54 -8.28
CA SER A 138 12.17 7.28 -8.00
C SER A 138 10.83 7.22 -8.71
N ASP A 139 10.38 6.01 -8.98
CA ASP A 139 9.03 5.76 -9.45
C ASP A 139 8.06 5.68 -8.27
N LEU A 140 6.78 5.74 -8.60
CA LEU A 140 5.71 5.30 -7.74
C LEU A 140 4.80 4.33 -8.51
N ILE A 141 4.06 3.51 -7.79
CA ILE A 141 3.06 2.63 -8.36
C ILE A 141 1.78 2.70 -7.54
N THR A 142 0.64 2.76 -8.22
CA THR A 142 -0.65 2.63 -7.57
C THR A 142 -1.36 1.39 -8.08
N VAL A 143 -1.87 0.59 -7.15
CA VAL A 143 -2.65 -0.61 -7.43
C VAL A 143 -4.04 -0.46 -6.86
N VAL A 144 -5.03 -0.99 -7.57
CA VAL A 144 -6.44 -0.90 -7.19
C VAL A 144 -7.06 -2.28 -7.21
N TYR A 145 -7.77 -2.63 -6.15
CA TYR A 145 -8.55 -3.84 -6.06
C TYR A 145 -9.73 -3.69 -5.10
N SER A 146 -10.72 -4.56 -5.25
CA SER A 146 -11.90 -4.57 -4.39
C SER A 146 -11.64 -5.37 -3.12
N ASP A 147 -12.19 -4.88 -2.01
CA ASP A 147 -12.18 -5.59 -0.75
C ASP A 147 -13.30 -6.64 -0.71
N THR A 148 -12.93 -7.86 -0.42
CA THR A 148 -13.88 -8.98 -0.28
C THR A 148 -14.27 -9.26 1.17
N THR A 149 -13.76 -8.50 2.13
CA THR A 149 -14.06 -8.69 3.56
C THR A 149 -15.36 -8.04 4.00
N LEU A 150 -15.87 -7.05 3.22
CA LEU A 150 -17.16 -6.42 3.44
C LEU A 150 -18.18 -6.92 2.43
N ALA A 151 -19.29 -7.46 2.95
CA ALA A 151 -20.39 -7.96 2.14
C ALA A 151 -21.37 -6.85 1.73
N LEU A 152 -20.88 -5.77 1.10
CA LEU A 152 -21.72 -4.64 0.67
C LEU A 152 -22.77 -5.05 -0.37
N ASN A 153 -22.50 -6.08 -1.15
CA ASN A 153 -23.47 -6.69 -2.08
C ASN A 153 -24.72 -7.24 -1.37
N CYS A 154 -24.64 -7.54 -0.07
CA CYS A 154 -25.78 -7.94 0.73
C CYS A 154 -26.72 -6.78 1.07
N TYR A 155 -26.25 -5.54 0.91
CA TYR A 155 -27.05 -4.32 1.06
C TYR A 155 -27.60 -3.80 -0.26
N ALA A 156 -27.34 -4.47 -1.38
CA ALA A 156 -27.93 -4.15 -2.66
C ALA A 156 -29.47 -4.28 -2.55
N GLY A 157 -30.18 -3.27 -3.02
CA GLY A 157 -31.62 -3.17 -2.85
C GLY A 157 -32.36 -4.39 -3.38
N SER A 158 -33.07 -5.06 -2.52
CA SER A 158 -34.02 -6.10 -2.92
C SER A 158 -35.22 -5.46 -3.56
N VAL A 159 -35.49 -5.91 -4.75
CA VAL A 159 -36.76 -5.67 -5.47
C VAL A 159 -37.95 -5.99 -4.60
N ALA A 160 -39.04 -5.27 -4.80
CA ALA A 160 -40.33 -5.50 -4.19
C ALA A 160 -40.62 -7.00 -4.01
N GLY A 161 -40.79 -7.43 -2.76
CA GLY A 161 -41.21 -8.78 -2.47
C GLY A 161 -42.57 -9.06 -3.13
N ALA A 162 -42.74 -10.26 -3.65
CA ALA A 162 -44.01 -10.74 -4.16
C ALA A 162 -45.06 -10.65 -3.05
N GLY A 163 -45.82 -9.55 -3.01
CA GLY A 163 -46.81 -9.29 -1.96
C GLY A 163 -47.26 -7.86 -1.84
N GLY A 164 -46.79 -6.94 -2.68
CA GLY A 164 -47.34 -5.56 -2.74
C GLY A 164 -47.09 -4.68 -1.53
N ALA A 165 -46.37 -5.15 -0.51
CA ALA A 165 -45.83 -4.29 0.53
C ALA A 165 -44.56 -3.66 -0.03
N THR A 166 -44.62 -2.36 -0.29
CA THR A 166 -43.43 -1.53 -0.50
C THR A 166 -42.43 -1.87 0.60
N ALA A 167 -41.40 -2.66 0.27
CA ALA A 167 -40.25 -2.83 1.11
C ALA A 167 -39.50 -1.48 1.13
N ALA A 168 -40.18 -0.49 1.73
CA ALA A 168 -39.59 0.77 2.06
C ALA A 168 -38.36 0.45 2.91
N ASN A 169 -37.21 0.88 2.45
CA ASN A 169 -35.96 1.00 3.22
C ASN A 169 -35.01 -0.20 3.27
N ASN A 170 -35.05 -1.18 2.39
CA ASN A 170 -34.02 -2.17 2.26
C ASN A 170 -33.05 -1.76 1.12
N GLY A 171 -31.76 -1.64 1.41
CA GLY A 171 -30.74 -1.43 0.39
C GLY A 171 -29.98 -0.12 0.48
N ILE A 172 -29.52 0.35 -0.66
CA ILE A 172 -28.70 1.57 -0.79
C ILE A 172 -29.63 2.73 -1.16
N THR A 173 -29.74 3.72 -0.27
CA THR A 173 -30.55 4.93 -0.49
C THR A 173 -29.69 6.18 -0.47
N PHE A 174 -30.05 7.15 -1.29
CA PHE A 174 -29.41 8.45 -1.37
C PHE A 174 -30.32 9.53 -0.77
N ASN A 175 -29.73 10.53 -0.12
CA ASN A 175 -30.45 11.76 0.23
C ASN A 175 -30.75 12.59 -1.03
N ALA A 176 -31.54 13.68 -0.87
CA ALA A 176 -31.97 14.53 -1.98
C ALA A 176 -30.82 15.21 -2.73
N THR A 177 -29.68 15.44 -2.08
CA THR A 177 -28.47 16.01 -2.69
C THR A 177 -27.51 14.96 -3.26
N GLY A 178 -27.75 13.68 -2.98
CA GLY A 178 -26.93 12.57 -3.46
C GLY A 178 -25.59 12.40 -2.75
N ASN A 179 -25.29 13.21 -1.73
CA ASN A 179 -24.01 13.17 -1.02
C ASN A 179 -24.05 12.38 0.29
N VAL A 180 -25.19 11.85 0.71
CA VAL A 180 -25.30 10.91 1.83
C VAL A 180 -25.89 9.61 1.30
N VAL A 181 -25.20 8.53 1.57
CA VAL A 181 -25.60 7.17 1.21
C VAL A 181 -25.91 6.41 2.47
N THR A 182 -27.10 5.88 2.56
CA THR A 182 -27.53 5.04 3.69
C THR A 182 -27.68 3.59 3.23
N PHE A 183 -26.93 2.71 3.89
CA PHE A 183 -27.03 1.27 3.75
C PHE A 183 -27.98 0.75 4.82
N THR A 184 -29.06 0.14 4.39
CA THR A 184 -30.02 -0.49 5.30
C THR A 184 -29.88 -2.01 5.23
N ALA A 185 -29.61 -2.63 6.35
CA ALA A 185 -29.48 -4.08 6.46
C ALA A 185 -30.80 -4.75 6.11
N PRO A 186 -30.83 -5.62 5.09
CA PRO A 186 -32.09 -6.24 4.66
C PRO A 186 -32.65 -7.17 5.73
N VAL A 187 -33.97 -7.29 5.75
CA VAL A 187 -34.67 -8.30 6.55
C VAL A 187 -34.49 -9.67 5.91
N SER A 188 -34.30 -10.68 6.75
CA SER A 188 -34.13 -12.06 6.30
C SER A 188 -35.27 -12.53 5.37
N PRO A 189 -35.02 -13.31 4.31
CA PRO A 189 -33.72 -13.88 3.95
C PRO A 189 -32.81 -12.88 3.20
N PRO A 190 -31.49 -13.12 3.21
CA PRO A 190 -30.55 -12.30 2.46
C PRO A 190 -30.87 -12.37 0.95
N PRO A 191 -30.56 -11.30 0.18
CA PRO A 191 -30.65 -11.32 -1.28
C PRO A 191 -29.85 -12.50 -1.86
N SER A 192 -30.32 -13.07 -2.96
CA SER A 192 -29.62 -14.18 -3.64
C SER A 192 -28.22 -13.79 -4.13
N SER A 193 -27.98 -12.48 -4.32
CA SER A 193 -26.66 -11.92 -4.67
C SER A 193 -25.73 -11.76 -3.47
N CYS A 194 -26.24 -11.99 -2.25
CA CYS A 194 -25.45 -11.82 -1.04
C CYS A 194 -24.45 -12.97 -0.88
N VAL A 195 -23.16 -12.63 -0.99
CA VAL A 195 -22.07 -13.56 -0.70
C VAL A 195 -21.37 -13.06 0.57
N MET A 196 -21.57 -13.78 1.67
CA MET A 196 -20.94 -13.45 2.94
C MET A 196 -19.51 -13.99 2.98
N PRO A 197 -18.55 -13.21 3.47
CA PRO A 197 -17.21 -13.72 3.76
C PRO A 197 -17.27 -14.85 4.80
N PRO A 198 -16.37 -15.84 4.72
CA PRO A 198 -16.35 -16.95 5.68
C PRO A 198 -16.19 -16.44 7.13
N GLY A 199 -17.04 -16.93 8.01
CA GLY A 199 -17.00 -16.60 9.44
C GLY A 199 -17.65 -15.27 9.81
N ILE A 200 -18.24 -14.54 8.87
CA ILE A 200 -18.97 -13.29 9.13
C ILE A 200 -20.47 -13.59 9.29
N ALA A 201 -21.04 -13.12 10.38
CA ALA A 201 -22.48 -13.25 10.62
C ALA A 201 -23.28 -12.28 9.75
N TYR A 202 -24.44 -12.72 9.29
CA TYR A 202 -25.39 -11.89 8.55
C TYR A 202 -26.45 -11.29 9.50
N PRO A 203 -26.83 -10.00 9.34
CA PRO A 203 -26.16 -8.99 8.51
C PRO A 203 -24.84 -8.50 9.14
N GLN A 204 -23.88 -8.17 8.30
CA GLN A 204 -22.59 -7.64 8.75
C GLN A 204 -22.75 -6.18 9.21
N ALA A 205 -22.19 -5.82 10.37
CA ALA A 205 -22.14 -4.43 10.82
C ALA A 205 -21.14 -3.61 9.98
N LEU A 206 -21.62 -2.63 9.23
CA LEU A 206 -20.76 -1.81 8.37
C LEU A 206 -19.96 -0.75 9.13
N ASN A 207 -20.27 -0.48 10.38
CA ASN A 207 -19.50 0.38 11.27
C ASN A 207 -18.70 -0.40 12.32
N ASN A 208 -18.35 -1.64 12.03
CA ASN A 208 -17.54 -2.47 12.93
C ASN A 208 -16.17 -1.82 13.18
N THR A 209 -15.66 -1.93 14.42
CA THR A 209 -14.38 -1.32 14.83
C THR A 209 -13.15 -1.87 14.12
N VAL A 210 -13.24 -3.08 13.57
CA VAL A 210 -12.10 -3.76 12.94
C VAL A 210 -12.18 -3.69 11.41
N ASN A 211 -13.35 -4.04 10.84
CA ASN A 211 -13.50 -4.20 9.39
C ASN A 211 -14.55 -3.24 8.79
N GLY A 212 -15.17 -2.37 9.60
CA GLY A 212 -16.18 -1.43 9.14
C GLY A 212 -15.64 -0.35 8.21
N LEU A 213 -16.56 0.35 7.55
CA LEU A 213 -16.26 1.50 6.73
C LEU A 213 -15.93 2.71 7.60
N GLN A 214 -14.89 3.43 7.23
CA GLN A 214 -14.39 4.61 7.94
C GLN A 214 -14.26 5.81 6.98
N ALA A 215 -14.09 6.99 7.55
CA ALA A 215 -13.71 8.17 6.76
C ALA A 215 -12.35 7.91 6.07
N GLY A 216 -12.23 8.32 4.81
CA GLY A 216 -11.09 8.02 3.95
C GLY A 216 -11.21 6.71 3.17
N ASP A 217 -12.21 5.85 3.45
CA ASP A 217 -12.48 4.69 2.60
C ASP A 217 -13.13 5.10 1.29
N VAL A 218 -12.83 4.35 0.24
CA VAL A 218 -13.36 4.61 -1.10
C VAL A 218 -14.36 3.52 -1.49
N LEU A 219 -15.52 3.95 -1.93
CA LEU A 219 -16.56 3.04 -2.43
C LEU A 219 -16.71 3.17 -3.95
N LEU A 220 -16.81 2.03 -4.59
CA LEU A 220 -17.16 1.88 -5.99
C LEU A 220 -18.63 1.47 -6.06
N PHE A 221 -19.44 2.26 -6.75
CA PHE A 221 -20.88 2.03 -6.97
C PHE A 221 -21.12 1.68 -8.43
N GLY A 222 -21.92 0.68 -8.69
CA GLY A 222 -22.35 0.35 -10.04
C GLY A 222 -22.18 -1.11 -10.41
N PRO A 223 -22.36 -1.44 -11.70
CA PRO A 223 -22.81 -0.50 -12.73
C PRO A 223 -24.27 -0.10 -12.54
N ASN A 224 -24.61 1.13 -12.94
CA ASN A 224 -26.00 1.52 -13.07
C ASN A 224 -26.65 0.85 -14.30
N ALA A 225 -27.93 1.16 -14.57
CA ALA A 225 -28.65 0.62 -15.74
C ALA A 225 -27.98 0.96 -17.10
N SER A 226 -27.12 1.97 -17.13
CA SER A 226 -26.33 2.38 -18.31
C SER A 226 -24.91 1.79 -18.35
N GLY A 227 -24.58 0.89 -17.44
CA GLY A 227 -23.26 0.26 -17.37
C GLY A 227 -22.16 1.16 -16.77
N VAL A 228 -22.52 2.30 -16.20
CA VAL A 228 -21.55 3.27 -15.64
C VAL A 228 -21.34 3.00 -14.15
N ALA A 229 -20.08 3.00 -13.74
CA ALA A 229 -19.68 2.91 -12.34
C ALA A 229 -19.18 4.27 -11.84
N TYR A 230 -19.33 4.52 -10.57
CA TYR A 230 -18.97 5.76 -9.89
C TYR A 230 -18.16 5.48 -8.63
N VAL A 231 -17.22 6.38 -8.33
CA VAL A 231 -16.33 6.26 -7.15
C VAL A 231 -16.54 7.47 -6.25
N GLY A 232 -16.53 7.24 -4.95
CA GLY A 232 -16.57 8.30 -3.95
C GLY A 232 -15.78 7.95 -2.71
N GLU A 233 -15.18 8.96 -2.06
CA GLU A 233 -14.48 8.84 -0.78
C GLU A 233 -15.42 9.19 0.37
N ILE A 234 -15.46 8.38 1.40
CA ILE A 234 -16.22 8.63 2.61
C ILE A 234 -15.55 9.76 3.39
N THR A 235 -16.24 10.88 3.55
CA THR A 235 -15.75 12.00 4.36
C THR A 235 -16.23 11.94 5.80
N THR A 236 -17.40 11.32 6.05
CA THR A 236 -17.92 11.11 7.40
C THR A 236 -18.59 9.74 7.49
N ALA A 237 -18.22 8.97 8.48
CA ALA A 237 -18.76 7.66 8.80
C ALA A 237 -19.50 7.71 10.14
N PRO A 238 -20.51 6.82 10.38
CA PRO A 238 -21.11 6.65 11.68
C PRO A 238 -20.07 6.17 12.69
N ALA A 239 -20.30 6.48 13.96
CA ALA A 239 -19.39 6.05 15.03
C ALA A 239 -19.17 4.55 14.98
N ALA A 240 -17.91 4.13 15.10
CA ALA A 240 -17.52 2.72 15.13
C ALA A 240 -18.18 2.03 16.34
N SER A 241 -18.70 0.82 16.13
CA SER A 241 -19.41 0.04 17.14
C SER A 241 -18.98 -1.42 17.09
N GLY A 242 -18.82 -2.04 18.25
CA GLY A 242 -18.64 -3.49 18.37
C GLY A 242 -19.97 -4.26 18.33
N ALA A 243 -21.11 -3.59 18.25
CA ALA A 243 -22.41 -4.23 18.23
C ALA A 243 -22.64 -4.97 16.89
N ALA A 244 -23.29 -6.14 17.00
CA ALA A 244 -23.73 -6.86 15.82
C ALA A 244 -24.85 -6.08 15.10
N ALA A 245 -24.85 -6.16 13.77
CA ALA A 245 -25.95 -5.64 12.99
C ALA A 245 -27.22 -6.49 13.19
N THR A 246 -28.35 -5.83 13.12
CA THR A 246 -29.65 -6.47 13.08
C THR A 246 -30.37 -6.10 11.79
N PRO A 247 -31.34 -6.91 11.32
CA PRO A 247 -32.17 -6.53 10.20
C PRO A 247 -32.82 -5.14 10.41
N GLY A 248 -32.68 -4.26 9.41
CA GLY A 248 -33.15 -2.88 9.49
C GLY A 248 -32.12 -1.90 10.08
N SER A 249 -30.94 -2.36 10.55
CA SER A 249 -29.84 -1.45 10.94
C SER A 249 -29.47 -0.54 9.77
N GLN A 250 -29.27 0.74 10.06
CA GLN A 250 -28.95 1.75 9.06
C GLN A 250 -27.57 2.35 9.32
N TYR A 251 -26.81 2.51 8.25
CA TYR A 251 -25.46 3.08 8.26
C TYR A 251 -25.38 4.20 7.23
N ALA A 252 -25.34 5.45 7.68
CA ALA A 252 -25.29 6.62 6.82
C ALA A 252 -23.84 7.11 6.67
N TYR A 253 -23.37 7.20 5.44
CA TYR A 253 -22.03 7.68 5.08
C TYR A 253 -22.15 8.93 4.23
N THR A 254 -21.35 9.94 4.55
CA THR A 254 -21.33 11.21 3.81
C THR A 254 -20.15 11.22 2.84
N PHE A 255 -20.40 11.73 1.65
CA PHE A 255 -19.46 11.94 0.56
C PHE A 255 -19.45 13.44 0.23
N ALA A 256 -18.88 14.23 1.13
CA ALA A 256 -18.82 15.68 0.96
C ALA A 256 -17.72 16.07 -0.02
N ASN A 257 -17.88 17.20 -0.69
CA ASN A 257 -16.84 17.81 -1.49
C ASN A 257 -15.66 18.26 -0.61
N GLY A 258 -14.45 18.22 -1.15
CA GLY A 258 -13.22 18.54 -0.41
C GLY A 258 -12.59 17.29 0.28
N ASP A 259 -12.92 16.10 -0.19
CA ASP A 259 -12.27 14.87 0.17
C ASP A 259 -10.79 14.84 -0.24
N THR A 260 -10.00 13.99 0.41
CA THR A 260 -8.54 13.92 0.24
C THR A 260 -8.13 13.58 -1.18
N LEU A 261 -8.89 12.70 -1.84
CA LEU A 261 -8.59 12.24 -3.19
C LEU A 261 -9.30 13.06 -4.29
N ASN A 262 -10.08 14.07 -3.91
CA ASN A 262 -10.87 14.89 -4.82
C ASN A 262 -11.80 14.09 -5.75
N LEU A 263 -12.41 13.04 -5.21
CA LEU A 263 -13.36 12.18 -5.91
C LEU A 263 -14.81 12.69 -5.80
N ASN A 264 -15.14 13.42 -4.73
CA ASN A 264 -16.49 13.88 -4.43
C ASN A 264 -16.79 15.27 -5.01
N GLN A 265 -16.58 15.47 -6.31
CA GLN A 265 -16.76 16.77 -6.94
C GLN A 265 -18.22 17.08 -7.21
N ALA A 266 -18.80 18.02 -6.48
CA ALA A 266 -20.20 18.43 -6.68
C ALA A 266 -20.42 18.97 -8.11
N GLY A 267 -21.50 18.49 -8.75
CA GLY A 267 -21.88 18.91 -10.10
C GLY A 267 -21.03 18.35 -11.24
N ALA A 268 -19.96 17.64 -10.96
CA ALA A 268 -19.14 17.02 -12.00
C ALA A 268 -19.90 15.89 -12.74
N ALA A 269 -19.54 15.69 -13.98
CA ALA A 269 -19.97 14.53 -14.74
C ALA A 269 -19.55 13.22 -14.09
N ASN A 270 -19.55 12.24 -13.97
CA ASN A 270 -19.00 11.04 -13.34
C ASN A 270 -18.91 11.09 -11.79
N ASN A 271 -19.57 12.05 -11.14
CA ASN A 271 -19.69 12.08 -9.69
C ASN A 271 -20.80 11.12 -9.22
N MET A 272 -20.56 10.46 -8.08
CA MET A 272 -21.50 9.50 -7.50
C MET A 272 -22.90 10.10 -7.19
N THR A 273 -23.01 11.41 -7.00
CA THR A 273 -24.30 12.07 -6.80
C THR A 273 -25.24 11.91 -8.01
N LYS A 274 -24.71 11.57 -9.19
CA LYS A 274 -25.50 11.25 -10.39
C LYS A 274 -26.26 9.92 -10.30
N LEU A 275 -25.92 9.08 -9.34
CA LEU A 275 -26.68 7.87 -9.02
C LEU A 275 -27.97 8.18 -8.28
N ALA A 276 -28.02 9.29 -7.54
CA ALA A 276 -29.16 9.65 -6.74
C ALA A 276 -30.39 9.93 -7.63
N PRO A 277 -31.53 9.32 -7.35
CA PRO A 277 -32.80 9.71 -7.99
C PRO A 277 -33.12 11.18 -7.69
N ALA A 278 -33.88 11.82 -8.57
CA ALA A 278 -34.40 13.17 -8.32
C ALA A 278 -35.16 13.21 -7.00
N GLY A 279 -34.73 14.05 -6.07
CA GLY A 279 -35.30 14.11 -4.72
C GLY A 279 -34.76 13.06 -3.72
N GLY A 280 -33.79 12.28 -4.10
CA GLY A 280 -33.24 11.20 -3.27
C GLY A 280 -34.06 9.91 -3.35
N GLY A 281 -33.62 8.89 -2.64
CA GLY A 281 -34.30 7.61 -2.57
C GLY A 281 -33.42 6.40 -2.90
N GLN A 282 -34.08 5.28 -3.13
CA GLN A 282 -33.42 4.01 -3.42
C GLN A 282 -33.04 3.91 -4.90
N VAL A 283 -31.87 3.37 -5.16
CA VAL A 283 -31.41 2.97 -6.49
C VAL A 283 -31.57 1.46 -6.63
N ALA A 284 -32.39 1.03 -7.55
CA ALA A 284 -32.62 -0.39 -7.77
C ALA A 284 -31.38 -1.09 -8.31
N SER A 285 -31.10 -2.27 -7.78
CA SER A 285 -29.98 -3.14 -8.22
C SER A 285 -28.58 -2.51 -8.16
N LEU A 286 -28.41 -1.41 -7.43
CA LEU A 286 -27.10 -0.81 -7.24
C LEU A 286 -26.24 -1.71 -6.36
N GLN A 287 -25.06 -2.01 -6.83
CA GLN A 287 -24.02 -2.68 -6.06
C GLN A 287 -23.01 -1.65 -5.54
N ALA A 288 -22.46 -1.92 -4.39
CA ALA A 288 -21.36 -1.13 -3.83
C ALA A 288 -20.25 -2.08 -3.38
N ASN A 289 -19.02 -1.68 -3.60
CA ASN A 289 -17.85 -2.39 -3.11
C ASN A 289 -16.86 -1.40 -2.53
N ARG A 290 -16.24 -1.75 -1.39
CA ARG A 290 -15.06 -1.01 -0.92
C ARG A 290 -13.89 -1.35 -1.83
N ILE A 291 -13.18 -0.34 -2.28
CA ILE A 291 -11.95 -0.52 -3.06
C ILE A 291 -10.77 0.04 -2.30
N TYR A 292 -9.63 -0.59 -2.51
CA TYR A 292 -8.34 -0.11 -2.06
C TYR A 292 -7.59 0.49 -3.23
N ILE A 293 -7.23 1.76 -3.09
CA ILE A 293 -6.29 2.48 -3.96
C ILE A 293 -5.01 2.60 -3.16
N ILE A 294 -4.03 1.79 -3.50
CA ILE A 294 -2.80 1.68 -2.71
C ILE A 294 -1.64 2.23 -3.51
N THR A 295 -1.01 3.26 -2.99
CA THR A 295 0.14 3.92 -3.62
C THR A 295 1.41 3.66 -2.83
N TYR A 296 2.44 3.19 -3.52
CA TYR A 296 3.80 3.02 -3.02
C TYR A 296 4.70 4.10 -3.59
N TYR A 297 5.44 4.77 -2.73
CA TYR A 297 6.34 5.85 -3.11
C TYR A 297 7.43 6.08 -2.06
N LEU A 298 8.51 6.75 -2.47
CA LEU A 298 9.55 7.20 -1.57
C LEU A 298 9.29 8.64 -1.13
N ALA A 299 9.52 8.91 0.15
CA ALA A 299 9.52 10.27 0.69
C ALA A 299 10.62 10.46 1.72
N ASN A 300 11.04 11.70 1.89
CA ASN A 300 12.01 12.09 2.89
C ASN A 300 11.34 12.17 4.27
N TRP A 301 11.97 11.57 5.24
CA TRP A 301 11.64 11.75 6.65
C TRP A 301 12.83 12.44 7.34
N VAL A 302 12.53 13.46 8.16
CA VAL A 302 13.54 14.21 8.89
C VAL A 302 13.36 13.93 10.37
N ASP A 303 14.40 13.44 11.03
CA ASP A 303 14.38 13.18 12.46
C ASP A 303 14.48 14.47 13.28
N ALA A 304 14.34 14.36 14.60
CA ALA A 304 14.46 15.50 15.51
C ALA A 304 15.87 16.13 15.51
N GLY A 305 16.89 15.41 15.03
CA GLY A 305 18.26 15.87 14.86
C GLY A 305 18.54 16.55 13.52
N GLY A 306 17.56 16.59 12.62
CA GLY A 306 17.70 17.17 11.28
C GLY A 306 18.30 16.23 10.25
N ASN A 307 18.51 14.93 10.58
CA ASN A 307 18.98 13.95 9.60
C ASN A 307 17.82 13.53 8.70
N THR A 308 18.10 13.44 7.42
CA THR A 308 17.11 13.03 6.42
C THR A 308 17.30 11.56 6.05
N THR A 309 16.25 10.78 6.19
CA THR A 309 16.18 9.38 5.78
C THR A 309 15.09 9.22 4.72
N ILE A 310 15.36 8.41 3.70
CA ILE A 310 14.38 8.09 2.66
C ILE A 310 13.63 6.84 3.08
N ILE A 311 12.31 6.94 3.13
CA ILE A 311 11.42 5.86 3.56
C ILE A 311 10.51 5.46 2.41
N LEU A 312 10.29 4.15 2.26
CA LEU A 312 9.24 3.61 1.41
C LEU A 312 7.92 3.68 2.18
N TYR A 313 6.98 4.41 1.63
CA TYR A 313 5.63 4.56 2.17
C TYR A 313 4.61 3.74 1.39
N ARG A 314 3.62 3.25 2.10
CA ARG A 314 2.40 2.66 1.58
C ARG A 314 1.22 3.51 2.03
N GLN A 315 0.46 4.03 1.09
CA GLN A 315 -0.76 4.78 1.38
C GLN A 315 -1.97 4.02 0.85
N VAL A 316 -3.01 3.95 1.63
CA VAL A 316 -4.27 3.29 1.27
C VAL A 316 -5.36 4.34 1.23
N ASN A 317 -6.00 4.52 0.08
CA ASN A 317 -7.08 5.50 -0.13
C ASN A 317 -6.65 6.91 0.34
N GLY A 318 -7.55 7.67 0.97
CA GLY A 318 -7.27 8.95 1.62
C GLY A 318 -6.66 8.86 3.02
N GLN A 319 -6.26 7.67 3.47
CA GLN A 319 -5.70 7.45 4.80
C GLN A 319 -4.24 7.94 4.90
N PRO A 320 -3.75 8.24 6.11
CA PRO A 320 -2.34 8.57 6.30
C PRO A 320 -1.41 7.47 5.80
N ALA A 321 -0.32 7.88 5.16
CA ALA A 321 0.68 6.94 4.67
C ALA A 321 1.42 6.23 5.81
N VAL A 322 1.68 4.95 5.65
CA VAL A 322 2.38 4.10 6.62
C VAL A 322 3.80 3.84 6.13
N PRO A 323 4.83 4.09 6.95
CA PRO A 323 6.19 3.73 6.60
C PRO A 323 6.35 2.20 6.60
N LEU A 324 7.04 1.66 5.61
CA LEU A 324 7.32 0.22 5.49
C LEU A 324 8.78 -0.10 5.80
N VAL A 325 9.70 0.60 5.16
CA VAL A 325 11.13 0.36 5.32
C VAL A 325 11.87 1.67 5.06
N ASP A 326 12.91 1.91 5.83
CA ASP A 326 13.76 3.08 5.74
C ASP A 326 15.04 2.81 4.90
N ASN A 327 15.83 3.86 4.71
CA ASN A 327 17.11 3.82 4.00
C ASN A 327 17.01 3.30 2.56
N ILE A 328 15.90 3.54 1.87
CA ILE A 328 15.74 3.17 0.47
C ILE A 328 16.48 4.14 -0.44
N ALA A 329 17.37 3.60 -1.26
CA ALA A 329 18.16 4.37 -2.22
C ALA A 329 17.54 4.43 -3.62
N ASN A 330 16.75 3.44 -3.99
CA ASN A 330 16.12 3.40 -5.33
C ASN A 330 14.83 2.60 -5.30
N LEU A 331 13.86 3.06 -6.11
CA LEU A 331 12.60 2.36 -6.38
C LEU A 331 12.25 2.60 -7.84
N GLN A 332 12.28 1.54 -8.66
CA GLN A 332 11.96 1.61 -10.08
C GLN A 332 11.11 0.41 -10.51
N PHE A 333 10.14 0.69 -11.38
CA PHE A 333 9.24 -0.31 -11.94
C PHE A 333 9.33 -0.32 -13.46
N THR A 334 9.19 -1.51 -14.03
CA THR A 334 8.95 -1.69 -15.46
C THR A 334 7.71 -2.55 -15.67
N TYR A 335 7.14 -2.50 -16.86
CA TYR A 335 5.84 -3.10 -17.13
C TYR A 335 5.88 -3.89 -18.44
N ASP A 336 5.35 -5.12 -18.39
CA ASP A 336 5.09 -5.88 -19.62
C ASP A 336 3.65 -5.62 -20.05
N THR A 337 3.48 -5.16 -21.28
CA THR A 337 2.17 -4.84 -21.86
C THR A 337 1.80 -5.81 -22.96
N TYR A 338 0.52 -6.13 -23.04
CA TYR A 338 -0.02 -7.10 -23.98
C TYR A 338 -1.21 -6.49 -24.72
N ASP A 339 -1.39 -6.87 -25.97
CA ASP A 339 -2.54 -6.47 -26.76
C ASP A 339 -3.80 -7.29 -26.42
N ALA A 340 -4.90 -7.00 -27.13
CA ALA A 340 -6.17 -7.71 -26.96
C ALA A 340 -6.09 -9.19 -27.39
N SER A 341 -5.13 -9.55 -28.23
CA SER A 341 -4.88 -10.92 -28.68
C SER A 341 -4.05 -11.72 -27.68
N GLY A 342 -3.47 -11.04 -26.69
CA GLY A 342 -2.56 -11.62 -25.70
C GLY A 342 -1.12 -11.70 -26.18
N ASP A 343 -0.79 -10.99 -27.26
CA ASP A 343 0.57 -10.88 -27.74
C ASP A 343 1.34 -9.80 -26.98
N LEU A 344 2.59 -10.09 -26.63
CA LEU A 344 3.46 -9.16 -25.93
C LEU A 344 3.80 -7.98 -26.83
N LEU A 345 3.28 -6.79 -26.48
CA LEU A 345 3.56 -5.56 -27.21
C LEU A 345 4.93 -4.99 -26.86
N ASN A 346 5.23 -5.00 -25.58
CA ASN A 346 6.46 -4.43 -25.09
C ASN A 346 6.90 -5.14 -23.81
N GLN A 347 8.11 -5.65 -23.83
CA GLN A 347 8.79 -6.20 -22.66
C GLN A 347 9.93 -5.25 -22.32
N THR A 348 9.68 -4.40 -21.36
CA THR A 348 10.59 -3.32 -21.10
C THR A 348 11.54 -3.63 -19.97
N GLY A 349 12.81 -3.58 -20.30
CA GLY A 349 13.89 -3.67 -19.33
C GLY A 349 14.16 -2.37 -18.59
N ASP A 350 13.74 -1.23 -19.12
CA ASP A 350 14.11 0.08 -18.61
C ASP A 350 12.87 0.95 -18.35
N GLY A 351 12.82 1.57 -17.17
CA GLY A 351 11.69 2.37 -16.68
C GLY A 351 11.26 3.57 -17.53
N GLY A 352 11.93 3.82 -18.67
CA GLY A 352 11.61 4.92 -19.59
C GLY A 352 10.25 4.84 -20.26
N GLU A 353 9.58 3.71 -20.18
CA GLU A 353 8.42 3.43 -21.03
C GLU A 353 7.08 3.59 -20.33
N SER A 354 7.07 3.91 -19.04
CA SER A 354 5.83 4.20 -18.33
C SER A 354 5.15 5.50 -18.78
N LEU A 355 5.85 6.38 -19.49
CA LEU A 355 5.27 7.62 -20.03
C LEU A 355 4.30 7.40 -21.20
N GLY A 356 4.36 6.26 -21.87
CA GLY A 356 3.51 5.94 -23.02
C GLY A 356 2.68 4.68 -22.87
N VAL A 357 2.81 3.98 -21.73
CA VAL A 357 2.09 2.74 -21.49
C VAL A 357 0.63 3.03 -21.17
N SER A 358 -0.27 2.46 -21.97
CA SER A 358 -1.69 2.43 -21.63
C SER A 358 -1.91 1.51 -20.44
N PRO A 359 -2.40 2.03 -19.28
CA PRO A 359 -2.52 1.24 -18.05
C PRO A 359 -3.40 -0.01 -18.20
N ASN A 360 -4.36 0.00 -19.12
CA ASN A 360 -5.22 -1.14 -19.43
C ASN A 360 -4.48 -2.31 -20.09
N LEU A 361 -3.29 -2.10 -20.64
CA LEU A 361 -2.49 -3.12 -21.30
C LEU A 361 -1.46 -3.79 -20.37
N ILE A 362 -1.28 -3.27 -19.17
CA ILE A 362 -0.33 -3.82 -18.19
C ILE A 362 -0.86 -5.14 -17.67
N ARG A 363 -0.05 -6.20 -17.79
CA ARG A 363 -0.37 -7.53 -17.25
C ARG A 363 0.67 -8.04 -16.27
N LYS A 364 1.86 -7.47 -16.31
CA LYS A 364 2.96 -7.85 -15.44
C LYS A 364 3.71 -6.59 -14.99
N VAL A 365 4.06 -6.57 -13.73
CA VAL A 365 4.88 -5.54 -13.11
C VAL A 365 6.21 -6.14 -12.74
N ASN A 366 7.28 -5.50 -13.13
CA ASN A 366 8.62 -5.87 -12.73
C ASN A 366 9.11 -4.80 -11.75
N ILE A 367 9.53 -5.20 -10.56
CA ILE A 367 10.33 -4.37 -9.67
C ILE A 367 11.75 -4.42 -10.26
N ALA A 368 12.11 -3.39 -11.00
CA ALA A 368 13.42 -3.30 -11.64
C ALA A 368 14.51 -3.05 -10.60
N HIS A 369 14.24 -2.16 -9.64
CA HIS A 369 15.12 -1.89 -8.51
C HIS A 369 14.30 -1.57 -7.27
N LEU A 370 14.56 -2.29 -6.20
CA LEU A 370 14.23 -1.92 -4.83
C LEU A 370 15.50 -2.04 -4.02
N THR A 371 16.20 -0.91 -3.89
CA THR A 371 17.54 -0.87 -3.30
C THR A 371 17.49 -0.25 -1.93
N ILE A 372 17.96 -0.96 -0.92
CA ILE A 372 18.21 -0.43 0.41
C ILE A 372 19.70 -0.05 0.54
N HIS A 373 19.99 1.08 1.17
CA HIS A 373 21.32 1.60 1.35
C HIS A 373 21.54 1.91 2.83
N GLY A 374 22.11 0.97 3.57
CA GLY A 374 22.39 1.13 4.99
C GLY A 374 23.78 1.64 5.28
N GLN A 375 23.87 2.59 6.19
CA GLN A 375 25.13 3.00 6.78
C GLN A 375 25.48 2.02 7.89
N VAL A 376 26.54 1.27 7.69
CA VAL A 376 27.05 0.38 8.74
C VAL A 376 27.74 1.22 9.80
N TYR A 377 27.14 1.33 10.97
CA TYR A 377 27.76 1.98 12.13
C TYR A 377 29.01 1.22 12.54
N GLY A 378 30.15 1.90 12.58
CA GLY A 378 31.40 1.28 12.99
C GLY A 378 32.56 1.47 12.02
N THR A 379 32.51 2.45 11.14
CA THR A 379 33.45 2.75 10.05
C THR A 379 34.89 3.08 10.42
N LYS A 380 35.34 2.75 11.61
CA LYS A 380 36.77 2.77 11.95
C LYS A 380 37.49 1.43 11.72
N SER A 381 36.77 0.41 11.26
CA SER A 381 37.34 -0.88 10.93
C SER A 381 37.94 -0.85 9.52
N SER A 382 39.25 -1.06 9.44
CA SER A 382 40.04 -1.19 8.19
C SER A 382 39.61 -2.36 7.30
N LEU A 383 38.66 -3.19 7.76
CA LEU A 383 38.06 -4.28 6.99
C LEU A 383 36.97 -3.81 6.02
N MET A 384 36.46 -2.58 6.18
CA MET A 384 35.46 -1.97 5.31
C MET A 384 35.93 -0.63 4.75
N ALA A 385 37.13 -0.63 4.19
CA ALA A 385 37.86 0.56 3.76
C ALA A 385 37.27 1.32 2.56
N THR A 386 36.12 0.93 2.04
CA THR A 386 35.44 1.61 0.97
C THR A 386 34.02 2.02 1.40
N GLN A 387 33.93 3.17 2.03
CA GLN A 387 32.75 4.02 2.19
C GLN A 387 31.70 3.68 3.25
N GLY A 388 31.78 2.64 4.04
CA GLY A 388 30.86 2.42 5.18
C GLY A 388 29.38 2.22 4.83
N PHE A 389 29.04 2.06 3.55
CA PHE A 389 27.70 1.81 3.06
C PHE A 389 27.61 0.44 2.42
N GLN A 390 26.50 -0.22 2.63
CA GLN A 390 26.15 -1.45 1.93
C GLN A 390 24.80 -1.28 1.26
N SER A 391 24.68 -1.77 0.05
CA SER A 391 23.43 -1.77 -0.69
C SER A 391 23.01 -3.19 -1.01
N PHE A 392 21.72 -3.45 -0.89
CA PHE A 392 21.08 -4.65 -1.39
C PHE A 392 20.00 -4.22 -2.39
N ASP A 393 19.97 -4.88 -3.52
CA ASP A 393 18.99 -4.65 -4.57
C ASP A 393 18.15 -5.90 -4.79
N VAL A 394 16.83 -5.73 -4.80
CA VAL A 394 15.88 -6.79 -5.09
C VAL A 394 15.23 -6.50 -6.43
N GLN A 395 15.26 -7.51 -7.29
CA GLN A 395 14.60 -7.50 -8.58
C GLN A 395 13.64 -8.69 -8.65
N THR A 396 12.40 -8.43 -8.98
CA THR A 396 11.38 -9.47 -9.04
C THR A 396 10.28 -9.08 -10.00
N SER A 397 9.51 -10.06 -10.47
CA SER A 397 8.42 -9.81 -11.38
C SER A 397 7.16 -10.53 -10.93
N ILE A 398 6.01 -9.87 -11.10
CA ILE A 398 4.73 -10.40 -10.71
C ILE A 398 3.66 -10.13 -11.76
N SER A 399 2.85 -11.13 -12.04
CA SER A 399 1.68 -10.98 -12.90
C SER A 399 0.48 -10.51 -12.06
N ALA A 400 -0.16 -9.44 -12.51
CA ALA A 400 -1.45 -9.01 -11.98
C ALA A 400 -2.54 -9.97 -12.49
N ARG A 401 -2.79 -11.04 -11.74
CA ARG A 401 -3.64 -12.16 -12.19
C ARG A 401 -5.00 -11.74 -12.69
N ASN A 402 -5.64 -10.78 -12.01
CA ASN A 402 -6.99 -10.35 -12.35
C ASN A 402 -7.01 -9.35 -13.52
N ALA A 403 -5.97 -8.56 -13.69
CA ALA A 403 -5.82 -7.69 -14.85
C ALA A 403 -5.45 -8.48 -16.11
N SER A 404 -4.82 -9.65 -15.97
CA SER A 404 -4.43 -10.51 -17.09
C SER A 404 -5.52 -11.47 -17.56
N PHE A 405 -6.56 -11.71 -16.74
CA PHE A 405 -7.60 -12.71 -17.04
C PHE A 405 -8.62 -12.24 -18.08
N ASN A 406 -8.88 -10.93 -18.16
CA ASN A 406 -9.93 -10.38 -19.02
C ASN A 406 -9.67 -10.44 -20.53
N ASN A 407 -8.44 -10.72 -20.97
CA ASN A 407 -8.09 -10.75 -22.39
C ASN A 407 -7.83 -12.15 -22.95
N ARG A 408 -8.25 -13.20 -22.24
CA ARG A 408 -8.06 -14.59 -22.72
C ARG A 408 -9.31 -15.24 -23.28
N TYR A 409 -10.46 -14.54 -23.28
CA TYR A 409 -11.72 -15.08 -23.84
C TYR A 409 -12.47 -14.03 -24.60
#